data_35c05806fd32e4be7514cce474d24765
#
_entry.id   35c05806fd32e4be7514cce474d24765
#
_cell.length_a   1.000
_cell.length_b   1.000
_cell.length_c   1.000
_cell.angle_alpha   90.00
_cell.angle_beta   90.00
_cell.angle_gamma   90.00
#
_symmetry.space_group_name_H-M   'P 1'
#
loop_
_entity.id
_entity.type
_entity.pdbx_description
1 polymer ?
#
loop_
_entity_poly.entity_id
_entity_poly.type
_entity_poly.pdbx_seq_one_letter_code
_entity_poly.pdbx_strand_id
1 'polypeptide(L)'
;YYHTSAEYVTDYNLIIQNLLEGYDPGTEETLVVTSGDSIIAANCEGLAGQNIDDVPVLRSIRENAHGGEMTRVRAGSGDSEWVYCMLERGRDYYVYAYMPLTRALDTTPKNLLFTLLAYAMVLFIVIMIRWRLKHGYQEEQLRREQSYQQQLKDAARKAESANRAKTEFLQRMSHDIRTPINGIRGMVEIGDHYSEDLAKQAECRRKIWDASTLLLELVNEVLDMGKLESGEILLESCPFNVIELKDGIRQTMESAAAERGITMTDRTEVKHTTLIGSPLHLKRLLMNILSNAIKYNKDNGSIDLTCREVRSDGKIAWIEFICADTGIGMSEEFQKHLYEPFTQEHSDARTSYNGTGLGMAITKSLVEKMGGTIECRSKLGEGTTYCITIP
;
A
#
# COMPACT_ATOMS: atom_id res chain seq x y z
N TYR A 1 -10.21 -8.60 -24.34
CA TYR A 1 -10.27 -10.07 -24.14
C TYR A 1 -10.27 -10.32 -22.65
N TYR A 2 -11.45 -10.62 -22.06
CA TYR A 2 -11.57 -11.03 -20.66
C TYR A 2 -11.77 -12.53 -20.64
N HIS A 3 -10.81 -13.25 -20.08
CA HIS A 3 -11.01 -14.66 -19.72
C HIS A 3 -11.99 -14.71 -18.54
N THR A 4 -13.24 -15.09 -18.81
CA THR A 4 -14.08 -15.67 -17.76
C THR A 4 -13.39 -16.92 -17.24
N SER A 5 -13.35 -17.11 -15.92
CA SER A 5 -12.71 -18.30 -15.35
C SER A 5 -13.33 -19.55 -15.96
N ALA A 6 -12.52 -20.56 -16.27
CA ALA A 6 -12.97 -21.83 -16.83
C ALA A 6 -14.06 -22.52 -15.96
N GLU A 7 -14.01 -22.29 -14.68
CA GLU A 7 -14.96 -22.77 -13.66
C GLU A 7 -16.38 -22.20 -13.89
N TYR A 8 -16.50 -20.90 -14.17
CA TYR A 8 -17.77 -20.22 -14.41
C TYR A 8 -18.44 -20.73 -15.73
N VAL A 9 -17.64 -20.98 -16.77
CA VAL A 9 -18.12 -21.54 -18.04
C VAL A 9 -18.61 -22.98 -17.84
N THR A 10 -17.93 -23.77 -17.01
CA THR A 10 -18.29 -25.15 -16.71
C THR A 10 -19.62 -25.22 -15.94
N ASP A 11 -19.81 -24.38 -14.94
CA ASP A 11 -21.06 -24.32 -14.16
C ASP A 11 -22.25 -23.91 -15.02
N TYR A 12 -22.10 -22.96 -15.96
CA TYR A 12 -23.17 -22.58 -16.90
C TYR A 12 -23.52 -23.68 -17.89
N ASN A 13 -22.52 -24.36 -18.42
CA ASN A 13 -22.71 -25.46 -19.32
C ASN A 13 -23.50 -26.61 -18.62
N LEU A 14 -23.17 -26.88 -17.35
CA LEU A 14 -23.88 -27.88 -16.53
C LEU A 14 -25.34 -27.49 -16.26
N ILE A 15 -25.63 -26.21 -16.03
CA ILE A 15 -27.00 -25.71 -15.85
C ILE A 15 -27.83 -25.86 -17.14
N ILE A 16 -27.27 -25.50 -18.29
CA ILE A 16 -27.94 -25.65 -19.59
C ILE A 16 -28.18 -27.12 -19.90
N GLN A 17 -27.22 -27.99 -19.64
CA GLN A 17 -27.33 -29.42 -19.83
C GLN A 17 -28.46 -30.00 -18.95
N ASN A 18 -28.49 -29.70 -17.66
CA ASN A 18 -29.52 -30.16 -16.73
C ASN A 18 -30.95 -29.69 -17.13
N LEU A 19 -31.06 -28.48 -17.70
CA LEU A 19 -32.33 -27.94 -18.19
C LEU A 19 -32.83 -28.69 -19.43
N LEU A 20 -31.93 -29.11 -20.32
CA LEU A 20 -32.27 -29.88 -21.53
C LEU A 20 -32.50 -31.36 -21.24
N GLU A 21 -31.79 -31.96 -20.25
CA GLU A 21 -32.03 -33.36 -19.80
C GLU A 21 -33.38 -33.55 -19.12
N GLY A 22 -33.94 -32.49 -18.52
CA GLY A 22 -35.32 -32.51 -17.97
C GLY A 22 -36.41 -32.45 -19.03
N TYR A 23 -36.04 -32.26 -20.28
CA TYR A 23 -36.99 -32.28 -21.41
C TYR A 23 -37.27 -33.72 -21.86
N ASP A 24 -38.54 -34.15 -21.86
CA ASP A 24 -38.94 -35.52 -22.12
C ASP A 24 -38.38 -36.04 -23.46
N PRO A 25 -37.52 -37.08 -23.47
CA PRO A 25 -36.97 -37.66 -24.69
C PRO A 25 -38.05 -38.37 -25.55
N GLY A 26 -39.31 -38.43 -25.10
CA GLY A 26 -40.45 -38.90 -25.91
C GLY A 26 -40.87 -37.94 -27.04
N THR A 27 -40.41 -36.70 -27.02
CA THR A 27 -40.49 -35.80 -28.17
C THR A 27 -39.28 -36.08 -29.07
N GLU A 28 -39.56 -36.54 -30.25
CA GLU A 28 -38.61 -37.01 -31.27
C GLU A 28 -37.77 -35.87 -31.88
N GLU A 29 -37.71 -34.74 -31.19
CA GLU A 29 -37.05 -33.53 -31.57
C GLU A 29 -35.72 -33.39 -30.79
N THR A 30 -34.67 -33.08 -31.52
CA THR A 30 -33.37 -32.90 -30.90
C THR A 30 -33.05 -31.42 -30.81
N LEU A 31 -32.74 -30.99 -29.58
CA LEU A 31 -32.26 -29.65 -29.25
C LEU A 31 -30.79 -29.72 -28.82
N VAL A 32 -29.96 -28.92 -29.45
CA VAL A 32 -28.52 -28.87 -29.16
C VAL A 32 -28.08 -27.42 -29.03
N VAL A 33 -27.30 -27.14 -28.01
CA VAL A 33 -26.69 -25.83 -27.78
C VAL A 33 -25.17 -25.98 -27.89
N THR A 34 -24.51 -25.07 -28.64
CA THR A 34 -23.08 -25.11 -28.86
C THR A 34 -22.43 -23.78 -28.55
N SER A 35 -21.16 -23.81 -28.10
CA SER A 35 -20.30 -22.67 -27.99
C SER A 35 -19.10 -22.87 -28.92
N GLY A 36 -19.00 -22.07 -29.97
CA GLY A 36 -18.09 -22.38 -31.07
C GLY A 36 -18.37 -23.71 -31.70
N ASP A 37 -17.38 -24.58 -31.78
CA ASP A 37 -17.47 -25.93 -32.36
C ASP A 37 -17.80 -27.02 -31.32
N SER A 38 -17.95 -26.69 -30.05
CA SER A 38 -18.20 -27.63 -28.97
C SER A 38 -19.68 -27.65 -28.57
N ILE A 39 -20.28 -28.85 -28.46
CA ILE A 39 -21.63 -29.05 -27.96
C ILE A 39 -21.59 -28.92 -26.42
N ILE A 40 -22.27 -27.90 -25.90
CA ILE A 40 -22.30 -27.63 -24.45
C ILE A 40 -23.51 -28.27 -23.76
N ALA A 41 -24.59 -28.47 -24.48
CA ALA A 41 -25.79 -29.13 -23.98
C ALA A 41 -26.64 -29.71 -25.11
N ALA A 42 -27.36 -30.82 -24.84
CA ALA A 42 -28.33 -31.44 -25.73
C ALA A 42 -29.42 -32.15 -24.94
N ASN A 43 -30.65 -32.28 -25.53
CA ASN A 43 -31.73 -33.03 -24.94
C ASN A 43 -31.66 -34.54 -25.25
N CYS A 44 -30.62 -35.02 -25.91
CA CYS A 44 -30.35 -36.44 -26.18
C CYS A 44 -29.00 -36.85 -25.57
N GLU A 45 -28.94 -38.08 -25.06
CA GLU A 45 -27.75 -38.64 -24.45
C GLU A 45 -26.58 -38.75 -25.44
N GLY A 46 -25.37 -38.41 -24.94
CA GLY A 46 -24.11 -38.66 -25.65
C GLY A 46 -23.65 -37.58 -26.61
N LEU A 47 -24.40 -36.49 -26.84
CA LEU A 47 -23.95 -35.38 -27.70
C LEU A 47 -23.18 -34.29 -26.94
N ALA A 48 -23.48 -34.08 -25.68
CA ALA A 48 -22.79 -33.06 -24.89
C ALA A 48 -21.28 -33.37 -24.76
N GLY A 49 -20.43 -32.36 -24.97
CA GLY A 49 -18.99 -32.49 -24.97
C GLY A 49 -18.37 -32.95 -26.29
N GLN A 50 -19.16 -33.33 -27.30
CA GLN A 50 -18.65 -33.66 -28.64
C GLN A 50 -18.41 -32.40 -29.46
N ASN A 51 -17.61 -32.56 -30.53
CA ASN A 51 -17.46 -31.52 -31.54
C ASN A 51 -18.61 -31.61 -32.55
N ILE A 52 -19.10 -30.47 -33.04
CA ILE A 52 -20.15 -30.41 -34.06
C ILE A 52 -19.76 -31.21 -35.32
N ASP A 53 -18.47 -31.18 -35.68
CA ASP A 53 -17.99 -31.86 -36.88
C ASP A 53 -18.02 -33.40 -36.77
N ASP A 54 -18.10 -33.92 -35.55
CA ASP A 54 -18.26 -35.38 -35.30
C ASP A 54 -19.71 -35.83 -35.42
N VAL A 55 -20.67 -34.90 -35.45
CA VAL A 55 -22.11 -35.19 -35.56
C VAL A 55 -22.61 -34.82 -36.96
N PRO A 56 -22.79 -35.78 -37.86
CA PRO A 56 -23.09 -35.52 -39.28
C PRO A 56 -24.32 -34.62 -39.52
N VAL A 57 -25.36 -34.77 -38.70
CA VAL A 57 -26.59 -33.97 -38.77
C VAL A 57 -26.29 -32.50 -38.43
N LEU A 58 -25.59 -32.24 -37.37
CA LEU A 58 -25.27 -30.87 -36.93
C LEU A 58 -24.33 -30.18 -37.92
N ARG A 59 -23.36 -30.91 -38.46
CA ARG A 59 -22.49 -30.42 -39.53
C ARG A 59 -23.31 -30.00 -40.74
N SER A 60 -24.23 -30.87 -41.21
CA SER A 60 -25.10 -30.56 -42.34
C SER A 60 -26.01 -29.36 -42.09
N ILE A 61 -26.52 -29.18 -40.87
CA ILE A 61 -27.34 -28.04 -40.48
C ILE A 61 -26.48 -26.77 -40.50
N ARG A 62 -25.27 -26.81 -39.96
CA ARG A 62 -24.34 -25.67 -39.94
C ARG A 62 -23.96 -25.19 -41.34
N GLU A 63 -23.77 -26.13 -42.27
CA GLU A 63 -23.37 -25.82 -43.63
C GLU A 63 -24.53 -25.29 -44.49
N ASN A 64 -25.77 -25.73 -44.24
CA ASN A 64 -26.89 -25.53 -45.14
C ASN A 64 -28.07 -24.74 -44.56
N ALA A 65 -28.12 -24.55 -43.22
CA ALA A 65 -29.21 -23.80 -42.60
C ALA A 65 -28.89 -22.30 -42.52
N HIS A 66 -29.88 -21.48 -42.84
CA HIS A 66 -29.81 -20.03 -42.69
C HIS A 66 -30.40 -19.64 -41.34
N GLY A 67 -29.68 -18.82 -40.56
CA GLY A 67 -30.09 -18.47 -39.20
C GLY A 67 -31.46 -17.82 -39.14
N GLY A 68 -32.28 -18.28 -38.18
CA GLY A 68 -33.62 -17.78 -37.90
C GLY A 68 -34.73 -18.35 -38.78
N GLU A 69 -34.44 -19.17 -39.79
CA GLU A 69 -35.43 -19.77 -40.66
C GLU A 69 -35.49 -21.30 -40.49
N MET A 70 -36.70 -21.85 -40.52
CA MET A 70 -36.92 -23.30 -40.53
C MET A 70 -36.54 -23.85 -41.91
N THR A 71 -35.49 -24.64 -41.98
CA THR A 71 -34.88 -25.11 -43.23
C THR A 71 -34.94 -26.65 -43.29
N ARG A 72 -35.02 -27.20 -44.46
CA ARG A 72 -34.96 -28.65 -44.69
C ARG A 72 -33.55 -29.03 -45.14
N VAL A 73 -32.89 -29.86 -44.32
CA VAL A 73 -31.50 -30.27 -44.58
C VAL A 73 -31.41 -31.79 -44.62
N ARG A 74 -30.46 -32.32 -45.36
CA ARG A 74 -30.23 -33.78 -45.49
C ARG A 74 -29.29 -34.25 -44.38
N ALA A 75 -29.74 -35.17 -43.54
CA ALA A 75 -28.99 -35.72 -42.43
C ALA A 75 -28.16 -36.93 -42.83
N GLY A 76 -26.94 -36.75 -43.37
CA GLY A 76 -26.01 -37.84 -43.65
C GLY A 76 -25.94 -38.32 -45.10
N SER A 77 -25.07 -39.31 -45.39
CA SER A 77 -24.79 -39.84 -46.73
C SER A 77 -25.72 -40.93 -47.24
N GLY A 78 -26.79 -41.28 -46.50
CA GLY A 78 -27.80 -42.26 -46.89
C GLY A 78 -29.04 -41.64 -47.51
N ASP A 79 -29.78 -42.41 -48.31
CA ASP A 79 -30.83 -41.90 -49.21
C ASP A 79 -32.16 -41.46 -48.55
N SER A 80 -32.29 -41.45 -47.24
CA SER A 80 -33.63 -41.40 -46.66
C SER A 80 -33.92 -40.46 -45.49
N GLU A 81 -33.00 -39.72 -44.97
CA GLU A 81 -33.37 -38.87 -43.84
C GLU A 81 -33.17 -37.38 -44.08
N TRP A 82 -34.25 -36.73 -44.45
CA TRP A 82 -34.38 -35.29 -44.38
C TRP A 82 -34.83 -34.89 -42.98
N VAL A 83 -34.24 -33.85 -42.47
CA VAL A 83 -34.60 -33.22 -41.20
C VAL A 83 -35.10 -31.80 -41.41
N TYR A 84 -36.16 -31.43 -40.73
CA TYR A 84 -36.46 -30.01 -40.51
C TYR A 84 -35.58 -29.51 -39.38
N CYS A 85 -34.95 -28.42 -39.62
CA CYS A 85 -34.03 -27.80 -38.64
C CYS A 85 -34.22 -26.30 -38.58
N MET A 86 -33.88 -25.75 -37.43
CA MET A 86 -33.79 -24.34 -37.15
C MET A 86 -32.45 -24.08 -36.49
N LEU A 87 -31.71 -23.11 -36.99
CA LEU A 87 -30.44 -22.66 -36.44
C LEU A 87 -30.57 -21.22 -35.98
N GLU A 88 -30.32 -20.96 -34.70
CA GLU A 88 -30.29 -19.60 -34.20
C GLU A 88 -28.90 -19.26 -33.68
N ARG A 89 -28.43 -18.08 -34.06
CA ARG A 89 -27.08 -17.57 -33.70
C ARG A 89 -27.17 -16.51 -32.64
N GLY A 90 -26.74 -16.84 -31.43
CA GLY A 90 -26.43 -15.85 -30.40
C GLY A 90 -25.05 -15.23 -30.61
N ARG A 91 -24.57 -14.40 -29.66
CA ARG A 91 -23.24 -13.79 -29.73
C ARG A 91 -22.13 -14.82 -29.55
N ASP A 92 -22.32 -15.76 -28.64
CA ASP A 92 -21.31 -16.77 -28.24
C ASP A 92 -21.87 -18.21 -28.30
N TYR A 93 -23.14 -18.40 -28.71
CA TYR A 93 -23.82 -19.68 -28.72
C TYR A 93 -24.59 -19.86 -30.01
N TYR A 94 -24.75 -21.14 -30.44
CA TYR A 94 -25.67 -21.55 -31.47
C TYR A 94 -26.69 -22.54 -30.89
N VAL A 95 -27.94 -22.39 -31.29
CA VAL A 95 -29.03 -23.30 -30.93
C VAL A 95 -29.49 -24.02 -32.19
N TYR A 96 -29.42 -25.35 -32.15
CA TYR A 96 -29.88 -26.25 -33.20
C TYR A 96 -31.09 -26.95 -32.71
N ALA A 97 -32.19 -26.85 -33.46
CA ALA A 97 -33.39 -27.64 -33.26
C ALA A 97 -33.64 -28.42 -34.54
N TYR A 98 -33.78 -29.73 -34.47
CA TYR A 98 -34.06 -30.55 -35.64
C TYR A 98 -34.94 -31.74 -35.33
N MET A 99 -35.74 -32.18 -36.35
CA MET A 99 -36.54 -33.36 -36.31
C MET A 99 -36.56 -34.10 -37.66
N PRO A 100 -36.70 -35.44 -37.71
CA PRO A 100 -36.87 -36.19 -38.96
C PRO A 100 -38.09 -35.74 -39.74
N LEU A 101 -37.94 -35.56 -41.07
CA LEU A 101 -39.05 -35.14 -41.95
C LEU A 101 -40.22 -36.08 -41.92
N THR A 102 -39.99 -37.38 -41.80
CA THR A 102 -41.04 -38.43 -41.72
C THR A 102 -41.99 -38.18 -40.57
N ARG A 103 -41.52 -37.55 -39.48
CA ARG A 103 -42.30 -37.25 -38.30
C ARG A 103 -42.87 -35.83 -38.29
N ALA A 104 -42.15 -34.88 -38.89
CA ALA A 104 -42.67 -33.53 -39.06
C ALA A 104 -43.96 -33.47 -39.90
N LEU A 105 -44.13 -34.42 -40.83
CA LEU A 105 -45.30 -34.51 -41.67
C LEU A 105 -46.46 -35.32 -41.04
N ASP A 106 -46.16 -36.15 -40.02
CA ASP A 106 -47.13 -36.94 -39.29
C ASP A 106 -47.65 -36.27 -38.00
N THR A 107 -47.11 -35.09 -37.74
CA THR A 107 -47.37 -34.42 -36.49
C THR A 107 -48.69 -33.68 -36.45
N THR A 108 -49.48 -34.04 -35.49
CA THR A 108 -50.63 -33.24 -35.04
C THR A 108 -50.21 -31.86 -34.63
N PRO A 109 -51.05 -30.80 -34.73
CA PRO A 109 -50.70 -29.40 -34.37
C PRO A 109 -50.16 -29.25 -32.96
N LYS A 110 -50.36 -30.26 -32.10
CA LYS A 110 -49.76 -30.27 -30.72
C LYS A 110 -48.22 -30.36 -30.71
N ASN A 111 -47.61 -31.14 -31.59
CA ASN A 111 -46.15 -31.32 -31.62
C ASN A 111 -45.46 -30.07 -32.17
N LEU A 112 -46.07 -29.39 -33.14
CA LEU A 112 -45.57 -28.10 -33.65
C LEU A 112 -45.60 -27.02 -32.57
N LEU A 113 -46.66 -27.03 -31.74
CA LEU A 113 -46.77 -26.09 -30.62
C LEU A 113 -45.67 -26.36 -29.54
N PHE A 114 -45.41 -27.65 -29.24
CA PHE A 114 -44.37 -28.04 -28.29
C PHE A 114 -42.97 -27.66 -28.76
N THR A 115 -42.63 -27.84 -30.04
CA THR A 115 -41.33 -27.40 -30.60
C THR A 115 -41.15 -25.89 -30.52
N LEU A 116 -42.19 -25.15 -30.87
CA LEU A 116 -42.14 -23.69 -30.76
C LEU A 116 -41.97 -23.19 -29.31
N LEU A 117 -42.67 -23.85 -28.38
CA LEU A 117 -42.52 -23.53 -26.95
C LEU A 117 -41.14 -23.90 -26.42
N ALA A 118 -40.60 -25.06 -26.78
CA ALA A 118 -39.24 -25.47 -26.40
C ALA A 118 -38.18 -24.51 -26.96
N TYR A 119 -38.32 -24.16 -28.25
CA TYR A 119 -37.44 -23.18 -28.87
C TYR A 119 -37.55 -21.81 -28.18
N ALA A 120 -38.75 -21.31 -27.93
CA ALA A 120 -38.95 -20.04 -27.21
C ALA A 120 -38.35 -20.07 -25.81
N MET A 121 -38.46 -21.23 -25.10
CA MET A 121 -37.86 -21.40 -23.79
C MET A 121 -36.31 -21.36 -23.83
N VAL A 122 -35.70 -22.07 -24.80
CA VAL A 122 -34.23 -22.03 -24.97
C VAL A 122 -33.77 -20.62 -25.32
N LEU A 123 -34.49 -19.94 -26.21
CA LEU A 123 -34.20 -18.58 -26.61
C LEU A 123 -34.32 -17.61 -25.41
N PHE A 124 -35.35 -17.79 -24.59
CA PHE A 124 -35.53 -17.04 -23.35
C PHE A 124 -34.37 -17.28 -22.37
N ILE A 125 -33.92 -18.53 -22.20
CA ILE A 125 -32.80 -18.89 -21.33
C ILE A 125 -31.50 -18.21 -21.83
N VAL A 126 -31.22 -18.28 -23.14
CA VAL A 126 -30.07 -17.67 -23.75
C VAL A 126 -30.07 -16.14 -23.53
N ILE A 127 -31.23 -15.50 -23.72
CA ILE A 127 -31.38 -14.06 -23.48
C ILE A 127 -31.17 -13.74 -22.01
N MET A 128 -31.75 -14.52 -21.09
CA MET A 128 -31.58 -14.35 -19.65
C MET A 128 -30.11 -14.49 -19.21
N ILE A 129 -29.41 -15.51 -19.74
CA ILE A 129 -27.96 -15.69 -19.45
C ILE A 129 -27.16 -14.50 -19.97
N ARG A 130 -27.41 -14.07 -21.21
CA ARG A 130 -26.74 -12.87 -21.77
C ARG A 130 -27.02 -11.62 -20.96
N TRP A 131 -28.28 -11.44 -20.54
CA TRP A 131 -28.64 -10.29 -19.69
C TRP A 131 -27.91 -10.32 -18.35
N ARG A 132 -27.88 -11.49 -17.68
CA ARG A 132 -27.14 -11.66 -16.41
C ARG A 132 -25.64 -11.44 -16.58
N LEU A 133 -25.02 -12.00 -17.61
CA LEU A 133 -23.59 -11.82 -17.88
C LEU A 133 -23.27 -10.36 -18.15
N LYS A 134 -24.10 -9.69 -18.96
CA LYS A 134 -23.93 -8.26 -19.26
C LYS A 134 -24.05 -7.40 -17.99
N HIS A 135 -25.06 -7.66 -17.15
CA HIS A 135 -25.23 -6.91 -15.90
C HIS A 135 -24.10 -7.20 -14.91
N GLY A 136 -23.71 -8.44 -14.72
CA GLY A 136 -22.59 -8.80 -13.84
C GLY A 136 -21.27 -8.15 -14.29
N TYR A 137 -21.01 -8.14 -15.60
CA TYR A 137 -19.83 -7.48 -16.15
C TYR A 137 -19.86 -5.96 -15.93
N GLN A 138 -21.00 -5.32 -16.13
CA GLN A 138 -21.16 -3.87 -15.91
C GLN A 138 -20.97 -3.50 -14.42
N GLU A 139 -21.54 -4.29 -13.50
CA GLU A 139 -21.34 -4.06 -12.06
C GLU A 139 -19.88 -4.23 -11.64
N GLU A 140 -19.19 -5.24 -12.17
CA GLU A 140 -17.78 -5.46 -11.87
C GLU A 140 -16.91 -4.32 -12.41
N GLN A 141 -17.16 -3.84 -13.62
CA GLN A 141 -16.48 -2.69 -14.20
C GLN A 141 -16.71 -1.43 -13.34
N LEU A 142 -17.95 -1.19 -12.94
CA LEU A 142 -18.30 -0.04 -12.11
C LEU A 142 -17.60 -0.11 -10.73
N ARG A 143 -17.56 -1.28 -10.11
CA ARG A 143 -16.84 -1.50 -8.83
C ARG A 143 -15.34 -1.26 -8.98
N ARG A 144 -14.73 -1.76 -10.07
CA ARG A 144 -13.31 -1.53 -10.36
C ARG A 144 -13.01 -0.05 -10.57
N GLU A 145 -13.85 0.63 -11.34
CA GLU A 145 -13.70 2.07 -11.58
C GLU A 145 -13.85 2.89 -10.30
N GLN A 146 -14.85 2.57 -9.47
CA GLN A 146 -15.03 3.21 -8.16
C GLN A 146 -13.84 2.96 -7.23
N SER A 147 -13.33 1.72 -7.18
CA SER A 147 -12.14 1.37 -6.40
C SER A 147 -10.91 2.14 -6.89
N TYR A 148 -10.71 2.20 -8.21
CA TYR A 148 -9.60 2.95 -8.80
C TYR A 148 -9.70 4.46 -8.52
N GLN A 149 -10.90 5.03 -8.67
CA GLN A 149 -11.14 6.44 -8.34
C GLN A 149 -10.91 6.74 -6.86
N GLN A 150 -11.31 5.81 -5.97
CA GLN A 150 -11.05 5.96 -4.55
C GLN A 150 -9.55 5.93 -4.23
N GLN A 151 -8.82 4.97 -4.80
CA GLN A 151 -7.36 4.90 -4.66
C GLN A 151 -6.66 6.15 -5.18
N LEU A 152 -7.11 6.68 -6.33
CA LEU A 152 -6.58 7.91 -6.91
C LEU A 152 -6.85 9.12 -6.00
N LYS A 153 -8.06 9.23 -5.45
CA LYS A 153 -8.39 10.29 -4.48
C LYS A 153 -7.55 10.20 -3.22
N ASP A 154 -7.35 9.01 -2.69
CA ASP A 154 -6.55 8.80 -1.48
C ASP A 154 -5.06 9.08 -1.74
N ALA A 155 -4.54 8.67 -2.91
CA ALA A 155 -3.19 9.03 -3.35
C ALA A 155 -3.03 10.55 -3.54
N ALA A 156 -4.00 11.20 -4.20
CA ALA A 156 -4.00 12.65 -4.38
C ALA A 156 -4.05 13.41 -3.05
N ARG A 157 -4.90 12.97 -2.11
CA ARG A 157 -4.96 13.56 -0.77
C ARG A 157 -3.65 13.41 -0.01
N LYS A 158 -3.02 12.22 -0.07
CA LYS A 158 -1.71 12.00 0.54
C LYS A 158 -0.63 12.89 -0.08
N ALA A 159 -0.60 13.00 -1.40
CA ALA A 159 0.33 13.87 -2.10
C ALA A 159 0.10 15.35 -1.78
N GLU A 160 -1.15 15.80 -1.70
CA GLU A 160 -1.50 17.17 -1.35
C GLU A 160 -1.14 17.49 0.10
N SER A 161 -1.42 16.58 1.06
CA SER A 161 -1.03 16.77 2.45
C SER A 161 0.49 16.83 2.61
N ALA A 162 1.23 15.96 1.93
CA ALA A 162 2.70 15.99 1.92
C ALA A 162 3.24 17.30 1.31
N ASN A 163 2.66 17.77 0.20
CA ASN A 163 3.07 19.02 -0.43
C ASN A 163 2.74 20.24 0.44
N ARG A 164 1.59 20.22 1.13
CA ARG A 164 1.23 21.28 2.09
C ARG A 164 2.21 21.30 3.26
N ALA A 165 2.50 20.15 3.85
CA ALA A 165 3.49 20.02 4.92
C ALA A 165 4.88 20.53 4.48
N LYS A 166 5.30 20.20 3.25
CA LYS A 166 6.54 20.69 2.65
C LYS A 166 6.54 22.21 2.48
N THR A 167 5.44 22.79 2.04
CA THR A 167 5.31 24.27 1.88
C THR A 167 5.35 24.98 3.23
N GLU A 168 4.60 24.48 4.21
CA GLU A 168 4.63 25.02 5.57
C GLU A 168 6.01 24.91 6.21
N PHE A 169 6.72 23.81 5.97
CA PHE A 169 8.11 23.65 6.39
C PHE A 169 9.02 24.72 5.79
N LEU A 170 8.99 24.91 4.48
CA LEU A 170 9.82 25.93 3.82
C LEU A 170 9.53 27.34 4.35
N GLN A 171 8.29 27.64 4.67
CA GLN A 171 7.89 28.90 5.28
C GLN A 171 8.46 29.04 6.71
N ARG A 172 8.34 27.99 7.55
CA ARG A 172 8.90 27.97 8.90
C ARG A 172 10.43 28.05 8.85
N MET A 173 11.07 27.27 8.00
CA MET A 173 12.52 27.32 7.81
C MET A 173 13.02 28.70 7.39
N SER A 174 12.31 29.36 6.48
CA SER A 174 12.63 30.74 6.11
C SER A 174 12.56 31.71 7.30
N HIS A 175 11.57 31.53 8.19
CA HIS A 175 11.46 32.29 9.42
C HIS A 175 12.58 31.97 10.40
N ASP A 176 12.85 30.67 10.63
CA ASP A 176 13.81 30.17 11.60
C ASP A 176 15.29 30.49 11.20
N ILE A 177 15.56 30.53 9.90
CA ILE A 177 16.84 31.04 9.36
C ILE A 177 16.96 32.56 9.50
N ARG A 178 15.87 33.29 9.27
CA ARG A 178 15.85 34.75 9.34
C ARG A 178 16.11 35.26 10.77
N THR A 179 15.58 34.58 11.78
CA THR A 179 15.70 34.97 13.19
C THR A 179 17.16 35.04 13.67
N PRO A 180 18.00 33.99 13.56
CA PRO A 180 19.39 34.06 13.94
C PRO A 180 20.20 35.06 13.08
N ILE A 181 19.89 35.18 11.78
CA ILE A 181 20.55 36.16 10.91
C ILE A 181 20.26 37.58 11.40
N ASN A 182 19.02 37.91 11.73
CA ASN A 182 18.67 39.22 12.28
C ASN A 182 19.29 39.44 13.67
N GLY A 183 19.37 38.36 14.48
CA GLY A 183 20.06 38.39 15.75
C GLY A 183 21.54 38.71 15.60
N ILE A 184 22.22 38.03 14.66
CA ILE A 184 23.64 38.33 14.34
C ILE A 184 23.82 39.80 13.92
N ARG A 185 22.98 40.26 12.96
CA ARG A 185 23.04 41.65 12.50
C ARG A 185 22.84 42.67 13.63
N GLY A 186 21.81 42.43 14.47
CA GLY A 186 21.51 43.28 15.60
C GLY A 186 22.65 43.33 16.64
N MET A 187 23.32 42.19 16.88
CA MET A 187 24.46 42.13 17.79
C MET A 187 25.68 42.82 17.20
N VAL A 188 25.88 42.80 15.89
CA VAL A 188 26.95 43.58 15.22
C VAL A 188 26.66 45.08 15.38
N GLU A 189 25.46 45.55 15.10
CA GLU A 189 25.05 46.96 15.25
C GLU A 189 25.19 47.43 16.70
N ILE A 190 24.82 46.61 17.69
CA ILE A 190 25.02 46.92 19.11
C ILE A 190 26.52 46.96 19.46
N GLY A 191 27.28 45.98 18.95
CA GLY A 191 28.75 45.98 19.16
C GLY A 191 29.46 47.21 18.62
N ASP A 192 29.05 47.66 17.43
CA ASP A 192 29.58 48.89 16.83
C ASP A 192 29.25 50.10 17.67
N HIS A 193 28.04 50.20 18.21
CA HIS A 193 27.61 51.29 19.09
C HIS A 193 28.37 51.34 20.43
N TYR A 194 28.70 50.18 20.98
CA TYR A 194 29.42 50.03 22.25
C TYR A 194 30.88 49.61 22.02
N SER A 195 31.58 50.22 21.07
CA SER A 195 32.92 49.83 20.62
C SER A 195 34.00 49.86 21.72
N GLU A 196 33.86 50.72 22.72
CA GLU A 196 34.80 50.85 23.83
C GLU A 196 34.45 50.01 25.08
N ASP A 197 33.24 49.45 25.15
CA ASP A 197 32.80 48.59 26.24
C ASP A 197 33.17 47.10 25.97
N LEU A 198 34.28 46.68 26.57
CA LEU A 198 34.80 45.30 26.40
C LEU A 198 33.83 44.24 26.91
N ALA A 199 33.06 44.49 27.96
CA ALA A 199 32.08 43.55 28.48
C ALA A 199 30.91 43.37 27.49
N LYS A 200 30.42 44.49 26.95
CA LYS A 200 29.37 44.47 25.94
C LYS A 200 29.83 43.83 24.64
N GLN A 201 31.05 44.10 24.23
CA GLN A 201 31.69 43.45 23.08
C GLN A 201 31.81 41.94 23.26
N ALA A 202 32.16 41.45 24.45
CA ALA A 202 32.23 40.03 24.76
C ALA A 202 30.82 39.36 24.71
N GLU A 203 29.78 40.04 25.24
CA GLU A 203 28.43 39.61 25.18
C GLU A 203 27.91 39.49 23.73
N CYS A 204 28.15 40.53 22.90
CA CYS A 204 27.76 40.51 21.49
C CYS A 204 28.45 39.39 20.73
N ARG A 205 29.75 39.17 20.89
CA ARG A 205 30.50 38.07 20.25
C ARG A 205 29.93 36.71 20.66
N ARG A 206 29.62 36.51 21.93
CA ARG A 206 29.00 35.25 22.38
C ARG A 206 27.63 35.03 21.70
N LYS A 207 26.75 36.03 21.71
CA LYS A 207 25.42 35.91 21.06
C LYS A 207 25.49 35.69 19.54
N ILE A 208 26.51 36.31 18.88
CA ILE A 208 26.76 36.05 17.45
C ILE A 208 27.19 34.60 17.24
N TRP A 209 28.09 34.10 18.10
CA TRP A 209 28.54 32.71 18.03
C TRP A 209 27.40 31.74 18.23
N ASP A 210 26.56 31.93 19.25
CA ASP A 210 25.40 31.09 19.56
C ASP A 210 24.41 31.09 18.39
N ALA A 211 24.09 32.25 17.84
CA ALA A 211 23.18 32.38 16.69
C ALA A 211 23.77 31.76 15.41
N SER A 212 25.08 31.84 15.20
CA SER A 212 25.77 31.23 14.05
C SER A 212 25.77 29.69 14.17
N THR A 213 25.97 29.17 15.38
CA THR A 213 25.92 27.73 15.65
C THR A 213 24.50 27.17 15.36
N LEU A 214 23.46 27.86 15.86
CA LEU A 214 22.07 27.50 15.59
C LEU A 214 21.78 27.50 14.09
N LEU A 215 22.24 28.51 13.35
CA LEU A 215 22.05 28.61 11.91
C LEU A 215 22.72 27.44 11.17
N LEU A 216 23.93 27.04 11.57
CA LEU A 216 24.63 25.88 11.02
C LEU A 216 23.86 24.57 11.26
N GLU A 217 23.30 24.38 12.45
CA GLU A 217 22.46 23.22 12.79
C GLU A 217 21.24 23.15 11.89
N LEU A 218 20.52 24.26 11.74
CA LEU A 218 19.35 24.34 10.87
C LEU A 218 19.65 23.99 9.39
N VAL A 219 20.77 24.55 8.87
CA VAL A 219 21.21 24.27 7.50
C VAL A 219 21.54 22.76 7.32
N ASN A 220 22.25 22.18 8.28
CA ASN A 220 22.60 20.76 8.24
C ASN A 220 21.38 19.87 8.29
N GLU A 221 20.37 20.19 9.11
CA GLU A 221 19.10 19.43 9.15
C GLU A 221 18.36 19.45 7.82
N VAL A 222 18.35 20.61 7.12
CA VAL A 222 17.74 20.73 5.77
C VAL A 222 18.50 19.91 4.75
N LEU A 223 19.84 19.96 4.76
CA LEU A 223 20.67 19.17 3.85
C LEU A 223 20.49 17.67 4.07
N ASP A 224 20.36 17.26 5.32
CA ASP A 224 20.15 15.86 5.67
C ASP A 224 18.78 15.37 5.25
N MET A 225 17.74 16.21 5.37
CA MET A 225 16.41 15.89 4.84
C MET A 225 16.44 15.71 3.32
N GLY A 226 17.16 16.58 2.60
CA GLY A 226 17.34 16.41 1.15
C GLY A 226 18.01 15.09 0.78
N LYS A 227 19.06 14.69 1.52
CA LYS A 227 19.73 13.39 1.34
C LYS A 227 18.85 12.20 1.71
N LEU A 228 17.93 12.38 2.66
CA LEU A 228 16.94 11.38 3.03
C LEU A 228 15.91 11.17 1.90
N GLU A 229 15.35 12.26 1.37
CA GLU A 229 14.37 12.22 0.27
C GLU A 229 14.97 11.62 -1.02
N SER A 230 16.23 11.94 -1.33
CA SER A 230 16.95 11.38 -2.50
C SER A 230 17.44 9.95 -2.30
N GLY A 231 17.41 9.42 -1.09
CA GLY A 231 17.96 8.10 -0.79
C GLY A 231 19.48 8.02 -0.72
N GLU A 232 20.19 9.13 -0.82
CA GLU A 232 21.65 9.24 -0.96
C GLU A 232 22.45 9.08 0.34
N ILE A 233 21.81 8.73 1.47
CA ILE A 233 22.57 8.46 2.70
C ILE A 233 23.41 7.20 2.52
N LEU A 234 24.71 7.37 2.50
CA LEU A 234 25.68 6.28 2.50
C LEU A 234 26.11 6.00 3.95
N LEU A 235 25.81 4.79 4.41
CA LEU A 235 26.29 4.32 5.70
C LEU A 235 27.77 3.93 5.59
N GLU A 236 28.57 4.40 6.51
CA GLU A 236 29.93 3.92 6.66
C GLU A 236 29.94 2.48 7.18
N SER A 237 31.01 1.76 6.88
CA SER A 237 31.24 0.42 7.44
C SER A 237 32.68 0.39 7.97
N CYS A 238 32.86 0.83 9.21
CA CYS A 238 34.17 0.87 9.84
C CYS A 238 34.11 0.26 11.26
N PRO A 239 35.24 -0.26 11.77
CA PRO A 239 35.32 -0.74 13.14
C PRO A 239 35.26 0.43 14.15
N PHE A 240 34.48 0.26 15.22
CA PHE A 240 34.35 1.21 16.29
C PHE A 240 34.06 0.53 17.63
N ASN A 241 34.36 1.19 18.73
CA ASN A 241 33.99 0.72 20.06
C ASN A 241 32.66 1.37 20.47
N VAL A 242 31.62 0.54 20.67
CA VAL A 242 30.27 1.03 20.98
C VAL A 242 30.18 1.67 22.36
N ILE A 243 31.02 1.25 23.35
CA ILE A 243 31.06 1.82 24.69
C ILE A 243 31.71 3.20 24.65
N GLU A 244 32.84 3.35 23.99
CA GLU A 244 33.51 4.64 23.83
C GLU A 244 32.64 5.66 23.10
N LEU A 245 31.92 5.20 22.05
CA LEU A 245 30.97 6.05 21.32
C LEU A 245 29.88 6.56 22.26
N LYS A 246 29.22 5.64 22.99
CA LYS A 246 28.13 5.98 23.92
C LYS A 246 28.62 6.93 25.04
N ASP A 247 29.78 6.61 25.64
CA ASP A 247 30.34 7.43 26.71
C ASP A 247 30.71 8.83 26.21
N GLY A 248 31.26 8.93 25.01
CA GLY A 248 31.56 10.24 24.38
C GLY A 248 30.30 11.08 24.13
N ILE A 249 29.19 10.44 23.74
CA ILE A 249 27.88 11.10 23.58
C ILE A 249 27.38 11.60 24.94
N ARG A 250 27.36 10.70 25.94
CA ARG A 250 26.92 11.04 27.30
C ARG A 250 27.72 12.23 27.85
N GLN A 251 29.07 12.19 27.77
CA GLN A 251 29.94 13.26 28.25
C GLN A 251 29.66 14.59 27.54
N THR A 252 29.39 14.55 26.22
CA THR A 252 29.07 15.78 25.47
C THR A 252 27.78 16.43 25.97
N MET A 253 26.81 15.65 26.42
CA MET A 253 25.48 16.11 26.84
C MET A 253 25.37 16.38 28.36
N GLU A 254 26.34 15.93 29.15
CA GLU A 254 26.35 16.03 30.62
C GLU A 254 26.29 17.47 31.11
N SER A 255 27.01 18.39 30.46
CA SER A 255 26.97 19.83 30.81
C SER A 255 25.59 20.43 30.63
N ALA A 256 24.94 20.16 29.49
CA ALA A 256 23.61 20.66 29.19
C ALA A 256 22.54 20.07 30.14
N ALA A 257 22.69 18.82 30.54
CA ALA A 257 21.82 18.20 31.53
C ALA A 257 22.02 18.82 32.92
N ALA A 258 23.26 19.04 33.33
CA ALA A 258 23.61 19.61 34.61
C ALA A 258 23.12 21.06 34.79
N GLU A 259 23.15 21.88 33.74
CA GLU A 259 22.61 23.26 33.75
C GLU A 259 21.13 23.31 34.08
N ARG A 260 20.35 22.20 33.81
CA ARG A 260 18.95 22.06 34.15
C ARG A 260 18.70 21.19 35.39
N GLY A 261 19.75 20.78 36.11
CA GLY A 261 19.66 19.91 37.28
C GLY A 261 19.22 18.47 36.94
N ILE A 262 19.28 18.04 35.66
CA ILE A 262 18.88 16.72 35.23
C ILE A 262 19.93 15.69 35.61
N THR A 263 19.51 14.64 36.33
CA THR A 263 20.38 13.53 36.72
C THR A 263 20.43 12.49 35.60
N MET A 264 21.63 12.11 35.15
CA MET A 264 21.84 11.08 34.15
C MET A 264 22.39 9.80 34.78
N THR A 265 21.70 8.70 34.61
CA THR A 265 22.17 7.36 34.99
C THR A 265 22.53 6.55 33.72
N ASP A 266 23.48 5.64 33.88
CA ASP A 266 24.00 4.85 32.75
C ASP A 266 24.23 3.39 33.12
N ARG A 267 23.78 2.48 32.25
CA ARG A 267 24.02 1.03 32.35
C ARG A 267 24.56 0.50 31.05
N THR A 268 25.55 -0.37 31.13
CA THR A 268 26.15 -1.01 29.96
C THR A 268 26.29 -2.50 30.18
N GLU A 269 25.66 -3.30 29.29
CA GLU A 269 25.62 -4.75 29.31
C GLU A 269 25.95 -5.28 27.90
N VAL A 270 27.16 -5.03 27.42
CA VAL A 270 27.63 -5.41 26.09
C VAL A 270 28.80 -6.35 26.18
N LYS A 271 28.76 -7.47 25.49
CA LYS A 271 29.84 -8.47 25.42
C LYS A 271 30.83 -8.14 24.30
N HIS A 272 30.33 -7.79 23.12
CA HIS A 272 31.13 -7.45 21.95
C HIS A 272 31.26 -5.93 21.84
N THR A 273 32.35 -5.37 22.35
CA THR A 273 32.56 -3.92 22.41
C THR A 273 33.01 -3.31 21.10
N THR A 274 33.72 -4.08 20.25
CA THR A 274 34.18 -3.64 18.94
C THR A 274 33.25 -4.18 17.88
N LEU A 275 32.59 -3.30 17.16
CA LEU A 275 31.60 -3.59 16.12
C LEU A 275 32.03 -2.99 14.79
N ILE A 276 31.50 -3.49 13.70
CA ILE A 276 31.64 -2.91 12.36
C ILE A 276 30.29 -2.27 11.99
N GLY A 277 30.29 -0.99 11.67
CA GLY A 277 29.07 -0.27 11.32
C GLY A 277 29.35 1.19 11.01
N SER A 278 28.35 2.04 11.18
CA SER A 278 28.44 3.48 10.92
C SER A 278 28.39 4.29 12.21
N PRO A 279 29.54 4.53 12.87
CA PRO A 279 29.62 5.28 14.13
C PRO A 279 29.15 6.72 13.99
N LEU A 280 29.33 7.35 12.82
CA LEU A 280 28.89 8.73 12.58
C LEU A 280 27.35 8.82 12.64
N HIS A 281 26.67 7.93 11.94
CA HIS A 281 25.20 7.92 11.92
C HIS A 281 24.61 7.44 13.26
N LEU A 282 25.25 6.46 13.90
CA LEU A 282 24.86 6.00 15.24
C LEU A 282 25.02 7.13 16.27
N LYS A 283 26.16 7.85 16.26
CA LYS A 283 26.36 9.02 17.12
C LYS A 283 25.24 10.04 16.90
N ARG A 284 24.92 10.34 15.65
CA ARG A 284 23.93 11.34 15.30
C ARG A 284 22.54 11.00 15.81
N LEU A 285 22.06 9.76 15.59
CA LEU A 285 20.74 9.36 16.07
C LEU A 285 20.65 9.35 17.60
N LEU A 286 21.70 8.87 18.30
CA LEU A 286 21.72 8.86 19.78
C LEU A 286 21.80 10.29 20.34
N MET A 287 22.58 11.19 19.72
CA MET A 287 22.62 12.59 20.09
C MET A 287 21.26 13.26 19.97
N ASN A 288 20.51 12.99 18.89
CA ASN A 288 19.16 13.53 18.71
C ASN A 288 18.20 13.04 19.81
N ILE A 289 18.22 11.74 20.13
CA ILE A 289 17.38 11.18 21.20
C ILE A 289 17.74 11.82 22.55
N LEU A 290 19.02 11.88 22.88
CA LEU A 290 19.46 12.40 24.16
C LEU A 290 19.23 13.92 24.29
N SER A 291 19.43 14.66 23.21
CA SER A 291 19.08 16.10 23.14
C SER A 291 17.60 16.34 23.39
N ASN A 292 16.73 15.52 22.80
CA ASN A 292 15.28 15.59 23.04
C ASN A 292 14.94 15.25 24.48
N ALA A 293 15.57 14.21 25.06
CA ALA A 293 15.36 13.83 26.46
C ALA A 293 15.77 14.93 27.44
N ILE A 294 16.80 15.70 27.14
CA ILE A 294 17.20 16.87 27.93
C ILE A 294 16.25 18.04 27.70
N LYS A 295 15.98 18.36 26.42
CA LYS A 295 15.17 19.51 26.01
C LYS A 295 13.75 19.47 26.57
N TYR A 296 13.11 18.32 26.49
CA TYR A 296 11.72 18.12 26.93
C TYR A 296 11.57 17.53 28.32
N ASN A 297 12.67 17.49 29.09
CA ASN A 297 12.63 17.09 30.48
C ASN A 297 12.09 18.20 31.38
N LYS A 298 11.70 17.79 32.60
CA LYS A 298 11.42 18.68 33.73
C LYS A 298 12.74 19.14 34.33
N ASP A 299 12.77 20.33 34.90
CA ASP A 299 13.90 20.76 35.71
C ASP A 299 14.05 19.84 36.93
N ASN A 300 15.27 19.45 37.25
CA ASN A 300 15.62 18.43 38.25
C ASN A 300 15.03 17.03 37.92
N GLY A 301 14.76 16.73 36.66
CA GLY A 301 14.32 15.42 36.20
C GLY A 301 15.47 14.42 36.11
N SER A 302 15.20 13.27 35.49
CA SER A 302 16.20 12.23 35.25
C SER A 302 16.17 11.69 33.83
N ILE A 303 17.30 11.15 33.39
CA ILE A 303 17.47 10.41 32.14
C ILE A 303 18.22 9.12 32.49
N ASP A 304 17.63 7.98 32.11
CA ASP A 304 18.26 6.66 32.26
C ASP A 304 18.69 6.14 30.89
N LEU A 305 20.00 5.90 30.73
CA LEU A 305 20.60 5.39 29.52
C LEU A 305 20.98 3.95 29.72
N THR A 306 20.52 3.05 28.85
CA THR A 306 20.94 1.65 28.88
C THR A 306 21.43 1.26 27.49
N CYS A 307 22.59 0.62 27.44
CA CYS A 307 23.15 -0.01 26.25
C CYS A 307 23.37 -1.48 26.53
N ARG A 308 22.65 -2.36 25.85
CA ARG A 308 22.78 -3.81 26.07
C ARG A 308 22.83 -4.59 24.77
N GLU A 309 23.56 -5.68 24.80
CA GLU A 309 23.55 -6.67 23.75
C GLU A 309 22.40 -7.66 23.96
N VAL A 310 21.39 -7.61 23.07
CA VAL A 310 20.19 -8.43 23.18
C VAL A 310 20.43 -9.85 22.71
N ARG A 311 21.18 -10.01 21.61
CA ARG A 311 21.55 -11.30 21.03
C ARG A 311 22.78 -11.17 20.13
N SER A 312 23.46 -12.30 19.90
CA SER A 312 24.49 -12.41 18.87
C SER A 312 24.42 -13.80 18.23
N ASP A 313 24.68 -13.90 16.95
CA ASP A 313 24.79 -15.16 16.21
C ASP A 313 26.24 -15.51 15.81
N GLY A 314 27.20 -14.75 16.36
CA GLY A 314 28.65 -14.88 16.08
C GLY A 314 29.12 -14.10 14.84
N LYS A 315 28.21 -13.54 14.04
CA LYS A 315 28.52 -12.64 12.92
C LYS A 315 27.90 -11.27 13.12
N ILE A 316 26.69 -11.20 13.66
CA ILE A 316 25.94 -10.00 13.93
C ILE A 316 25.63 -9.96 15.42
N ALA A 317 25.87 -8.81 16.03
CA ALA A 317 25.45 -8.50 17.39
C ALA A 317 24.34 -7.44 17.35
N TRP A 318 23.19 -7.74 17.97
CA TRP A 318 22.10 -6.78 18.10
C TRP A 318 22.27 -5.98 19.38
N ILE A 319 22.52 -4.68 19.21
CA ILE A 319 22.71 -3.74 20.31
C ILE A 319 21.43 -2.91 20.48
N GLU A 320 20.95 -2.90 21.69
CA GLU A 320 19.79 -2.11 22.10
C GLU A 320 20.23 -0.91 22.93
N PHE A 321 19.81 0.28 22.49
CA PHE A 321 19.98 1.54 23.19
C PHE A 321 18.61 1.97 23.72
N ILE A 322 18.51 2.16 25.03
CA ILE A 322 17.30 2.64 25.69
C ILE A 322 17.63 4.00 26.32
N CYS A 323 16.79 5.00 26.04
CA CYS A 323 16.82 6.31 26.66
C CYS A 323 15.44 6.57 27.27
N ALA A 324 15.36 6.61 28.60
CA ALA A 324 14.13 6.89 29.33
C ALA A 324 14.28 8.21 30.07
N ASP A 325 13.37 9.15 29.86
CA ASP A 325 13.32 10.44 30.53
C ASP A 325 12.05 10.58 31.38
N THR A 326 12.11 11.48 32.35
CA THR A 326 10.97 11.86 33.21
C THR A 326 10.32 13.17 32.77
N GLY A 327 10.43 13.52 31.49
CA GLY A 327 9.98 14.76 30.92
C GLY A 327 8.46 14.96 30.85
N ILE A 328 8.05 15.87 29.98
CA ILE A 328 6.63 16.21 29.77
C ILE A 328 5.83 15.10 29.09
N GLY A 329 6.48 14.14 28.44
CA GLY A 329 5.84 13.09 27.67
C GLY A 329 5.12 13.61 26.43
N MET A 330 4.38 12.71 25.76
CA MET A 330 3.66 12.99 24.51
C MET A 330 2.25 12.38 24.57
N SER A 331 1.27 13.04 23.91
CA SER A 331 -0.07 12.50 23.73
C SER A 331 -0.08 11.26 22.82
N GLU A 332 -1.07 10.39 22.99
CA GLU A 332 -1.22 9.21 22.11
C GLU A 332 -1.45 9.59 20.63
N GLU A 333 -2.08 10.74 20.41
CA GLU A 333 -2.35 11.23 19.06
C GLU A 333 -1.06 11.70 18.38
N PHE A 334 -0.21 12.45 19.09
CA PHE A 334 1.07 12.90 18.57
C PHE A 334 2.03 11.73 18.32
N GLN A 335 2.05 10.71 19.17
CA GLN A 335 2.90 9.53 18.97
C GLN A 335 2.66 8.83 17.64
N LYS A 336 1.45 8.87 17.07
CA LYS A 336 1.14 8.31 15.75
C LYS A 336 1.86 9.03 14.62
N HIS A 337 2.16 10.31 14.82
CA HIS A 337 2.79 11.19 13.84
C HIS A 337 4.23 11.57 14.21
N LEU A 338 4.78 11.02 15.29
CA LEU A 338 6.10 11.35 15.85
C LEU A 338 7.23 11.31 14.83
N TYR A 339 7.15 10.38 13.89
CA TYR A 339 8.17 10.15 12.86
C TYR A 339 7.85 10.80 11.52
N GLU A 340 6.72 11.49 11.42
CA GLU A 340 6.40 12.25 10.21
C GLU A 340 7.25 13.53 10.18
N PRO A 341 7.87 13.85 9.04
CA PRO A 341 8.66 15.08 8.94
C PRO A 341 7.82 16.30 9.29
N PHE A 342 8.44 17.27 10.00
CA PHE A 342 7.85 18.57 10.31
C PHE A 342 6.76 18.58 11.39
N THR A 343 6.50 17.45 12.05
CA THR A 343 5.50 17.37 13.12
C THR A 343 6.06 17.82 14.47
N GLN A 344 5.28 18.59 15.20
CA GLN A 344 5.55 19.06 16.57
C GLN A 344 4.24 19.05 17.35
N GLU A 345 4.28 18.62 18.61
CA GLU A 345 3.07 18.54 19.46
C GLU A 345 2.56 19.94 19.89
N HIS A 346 3.47 20.89 20.08
CA HIS A 346 3.15 22.25 20.47
C HIS A 346 3.77 23.23 19.47
N SER A 347 2.93 23.78 18.60
CA SER A 347 3.34 24.80 17.61
C SER A 347 3.10 26.24 18.09
N ASP A 348 2.65 26.44 19.34
CA ASP A 348 2.33 27.75 19.85
C ASP A 348 3.63 28.55 20.11
N ALA A 349 3.67 29.77 19.56
CA ALA A 349 4.80 30.71 19.58
C ALA A 349 5.28 31.14 20.99
N ARG A 350 4.73 30.55 22.06
CA ARG A 350 5.04 30.85 23.45
C ARG A 350 5.85 29.77 24.18
N THR A 351 6.07 28.59 23.55
CA THR A 351 6.91 27.55 24.15
C THR A 351 8.35 27.78 23.77
N SER A 352 9.23 27.80 24.79
CA SER A 352 10.67 28.03 24.68
C SER A 352 11.47 26.97 23.91
N TYR A 353 10.78 26.02 23.29
CA TYR A 353 11.38 24.83 22.67
C TYR A 353 11.26 24.88 21.16
N ASN A 354 12.13 25.68 20.51
CA ASN A 354 12.25 25.67 19.05
C ASN A 354 12.88 24.36 18.57
N GLY A 355 12.23 23.69 17.63
CA GLY A 355 12.75 22.53 16.93
C GLY A 355 12.20 22.51 15.51
N THR A 356 12.88 21.84 14.58
CA THR A 356 12.47 21.74 13.17
C THR A 356 11.40 20.69 12.92
N GLY A 357 11.24 19.73 13.85
CA GLY A 357 10.41 18.54 13.66
C GLY A 357 11.01 17.51 12.71
N LEU A 358 12.29 17.65 12.34
CA LEU A 358 13.00 16.72 11.46
C LEU A 358 13.76 15.65 12.21
N GLY A 359 14.22 15.92 13.42
CA GLY A 359 15.13 15.05 14.15
C GLY A 359 14.61 13.61 14.28
N MET A 360 13.34 13.41 14.65
CA MET A 360 12.78 12.06 14.81
C MET A 360 12.54 11.33 13.49
N ALA A 361 12.17 12.04 12.44
CA ALA A 361 12.05 11.49 11.08
C ALA A 361 13.42 11.01 10.56
N ILE A 362 14.46 11.83 10.74
CA ILE A 362 15.85 11.49 10.41
C ILE A 362 16.30 10.27 11.22
N THR A 363 16.06 10.27 12.54
CA THR A 363 16.43 9.15 13.41
C THR A 363 15.81 7.85 12.96
N LYS A 364 14.50 7.82 12.70
CA LYS A 364 13.81 6.62 12.21
C LYS A 364 14.39 6.11 10.90
N SER A 365 14.61 7.01 9.94
CA SER A 365 15.16 6.63 8.64
C SER A 365 16.61 6.09 8.75
N LEU A 366 17.45 6.66 9.63
CA LEU A 366 18.77 6.14 9.89
C LEU A 366 18.72 4.74 10.50
N VAL A 367 17.87 4.53 11.50
CA VAL A 367 17.67 3.22 12.15
C VAL A 367 17.23 2.19 11.12
N GLU A 368 16.24 2.50 10.28
CA GLU A 368 15.75 1.62 9.22
C GLU A 368 16.83 1.30 8.18
N LYS A 369 17.61 2.28 7.76
CA LYS A 369 18.77 2.08 6.85
C LYS A 369 19.87 1.22 7.47
N MET A 370 20.08 1.31 8.78
CA MET A 370 20.99 0.44 9.53
C MET A 370 20.41 -0.97 9.76
N GLY A 371 19.21 -1.28 9.29
CA GLY A 371 18.56 -2.57 9.47
C GLY A 371 17.98 -2.79 10.88
N GLY A 372 17.82 -1.72 11.65
CA GLY A 372 17.34 -1.73 13.02
C GLY A 372 15.86 -1.39 13.16
N THR A 373 15.43 -1.27 14.41
CA THR A 373 14.07 -0.87 14.80
C THR A 373 14.12 0.20 15.88
N ILE A 374 13.16 1.12 15.88
CA ILE A 374 12.94 2.11 16.93
C ILE A 374 11.52 2.04 17.45
N GLU A 375 11.39 1.95 18.76
CA GLU A 375 10.11 2.03 19.49
C GLU A 375 10.10 3.25 20.40
N CYS A 376 8.93 3.87 20.53
CA CYS A 376 8.70 4.97 21.45
C CYS A 376 7.52 4.61 22.36
N ARG A 377 7.69 4.80 23.65
CA ARG A 377 6.63 4.68 24.65
C ARG A 377 6.63 5.99 25.46
N SER A 378 5.52 6.69 25.45
CA SER A 378 5.40 7.97 26.14
C SER A 378 4.01 8.12 26.74
N LYS A 379 3.95 8.86 27.83
CA LYS A 379 2.69 9.27 28.46
C LYS A 379 2.81 10.70 28.95
N LEU A 380 1.81 11.49 28.62
CA LEU A 380 1.81 12.91 28.96
C LEU A 380 1.96 13.11 30.48
N GLY A 381 2.94 13.92 30.88
CA GLY A 381 3.29 14.20 32.28
C GLY A 381 4.20 13.17 32.96
N GLU A 382 4.44 11.98 32.37
CA GLU A 382 5.24 10.91 32.96
C GLU A 382 6.63 10.78 32.33
N GLY A 383 6.79 11.16 31.07
CA GLY A 383 8.06 11.09 30.33
C GLY A 383 8.00 10.23 29.09
N THR A 384 9.18 9.98 28.51
CA THR A 384 9.32 9.22 27.24
C THR A 384 10.42 8.18 27.36
N THR A 385 10.20 7.03 26.73
CA THR A 385 11.22 5.98 26.57
C THR A 385 11.36 5.64 25.11
N TYR A 386 12.56 5.82 24.58
CA TYR A 386 12.96 5.35 23.25
C TYR A 386 13.78 4.08 23.39
N CYS A 387 13.48 3.08 22.58
CA CYS A 387 14.19 1.83 22.47
C CYS A 387 14.64 1.62 21.03
N ILE A 388 15.92 1.59 20.77
CA ILE A 388 16.53 1.45 19.44
C ILE A 388 17.35 0.18 19.42
N THR A 389 17.02 -0.75 18.50
CA THR A 389 17.80 -1.97 18.30
C THR A 389 18.45 -1.95 16.93
N ILE A 390 19.77 -2.12 16.88
CA ILE A 390 20.59 -2.10 15.66
C ILE A 390 21.38 -3.39 15.58
N PRO A 391 21.41 -4.06 14.39
CA PRO A 391 22.23 -5.26 14.15
C PRO A 391 23.71 -4.89 13.97
#